data_1fd00a0767cdcedafbe5171d9c1a0921
#
_entry.id   1fd00a0767cdcedafbe5171d9c1a0921
#
_cell.length_a   1.000
_cell.length_b   1.000
_cell.length_c   1.000
_cell.angle_alpha   90.00
_cell.angle_beta   90.00
_cell.angle_gamma   90.00
#
_symmetry.space_group_name_H-M   'P 1'
#
loop_
_entity.id
_entity.type
_entity.pdbx_description
1 polymer ?
#
loop_
_entity_poly.entity_id
_entity_poly.type
_entity_poly.pdbx_seq_one_letter_code
_entity_poly.pdbx_strand_id
1 'polypeptide(L)'
;MMWEKAHRELRTISKQYAVRHLRKSMDTLNSLPKDLRKKVDAVLTRFVAVIPPNASAEKKVALIYYVLTSQISYDYKGMNTERMPYTFISALCKRKAVCMGIAELFTYLCAQVGVKAVTVIGYACNTLHPSDMENDGGLHAWVMVRLSDRRWYHADPTWDIHKTSDKNWHPRWFLLSDEELERHYYIREDYPKAKNSFSRKIEVNMRGVDILCRHWQNLTKEFEQKAAVKAFL
;
A
#
# COMPACT_ATOMS: atom_id res chain seq x y z
N MET A 1 25.25 12.37 9.98
CA MET A 1 24.21 13.35 10.44
C MET A 1 22.78 12.99 9.99
N MET A 2 22.49 12.82 8.67
CA MET A 2 21.12 12.54 8.21
C MET A 2 20.60 11.16 8.65
N TRP A 3 21.40 10.11 8.51
CA TRP A 3 21.07 8.77 8.96
C TRP A 3 20.87 8.68 10.47
N GLU A 4 21.64 9.40 11.26
CA GLU A 4 21.44 9.47 12.72
C GLU A 4 20.14 10.18 13.08
N LYS A 5 19.75 11.21 12.31
CA LYS A 5 18.44 11.86 12.44
C LYS A 5 17.31 10.91 12.07
N ALA A 6 17.42 10.23 10.93
CA ALA A 6 16.45 9.24 10.48
C ALA A 6 16.28 8.10 11.50
N HIS A 7 17.37 7.51 11.99
CA HIS A 7 17.32 6.50 13.05
C HIS A 7 16.68 7.00 14.33
N ARG A 8 16.93 8.24 14.72
CA ARG A 8 16.34 8.84 15.93
C ARG A 8 14.83 9.06 15.76
N GLU A 9 14.40 9.55 14.62
CA GLU A 9 12.98 9.73 14.29
C GLU A 9 12.26 8.38 14.21
N LEU A 10 12.86 7.37 13.57
CA LEU A 10 12.27 6.05 13.45
C LEU A 10 12.09 5.35 14.80
N ARG A 11 13.00 5.51 15.76
CA ARG A 11 12.85 4.98 17.13
C ARG A 11 11.61 5.52 17.83
N THR A 12 11.23 6.78 17.56
CA THR A 12 10.04 7.41 18.15
C THR A 12 8.75 7.10 17.39
N ILE A 13 8.84 6.79 16.10
CA ILE A 13 7.68 6.56 15.21
C ILE A 13 7.25 5.08 15.16
N SER A 14 8.05 4.14 15.61
CA SER A 14 7.95 2.68 15.65
C SER A 14 6.58 2.02 15.29
N LYS A 15 6.51 0.68 15.32
CA LYS A 15 5.31 -0.17 15.11
C LYS A 15 4.01 0.38 15.71
N GLN A 16 4.09 1.07 16.85
CA GLN A 16 2.91 1.66 17.50
C GLN A 16 2.26 2.76 16.63
N TYR A 17 3.03 3.47 15.81
CA TYR A 17 2.49 4.48 14.92
C TYR A 17 1.68 3.82 13.77
N ALA A 18 2.21 2.80 13.13
CA ALA A 18 1.49 2.06 12.08
C ALA A 18 0.19 1.45 12.62
N VAL A 19 0.25 0.84 13.81
CA VAL A 19 -0.94 0.26 14.46
C VAL A 19 -1.97 1.33 14.82
N ARG A 20 -1.55 2.46 15.38
CA ARG A 20 -2.45 3.59 15.70
C ARG A 20 -3.08 4.19 14.45
N HIS A 21 -2.29 4.32 13.38
CA HIS A 21 -2.78 4.84 12.10
C HIS A 21 -3.83 3.91 11.49
N LEU A 22 -3.56 2.62 11.43
CA LEU A 22 -4.53 1.63 10.94
C LEU A 22 -5.82 1.64 11.78
N ARG A 23 -5.71 1.76 13.11
CA ARG A 23 -6.88 1.89 13.99
C ARG A 23 -7.71 3.13 13.63
N LYS A 24 -7.07 4.29 13.47
CA LYS A 24 -7.74 5.53 13.03
C LYS A 24 -8.46 5.35 11.69
N SER A 25 -7.82 4.66 10.74
CA SER A 25 -8.43 4.34 9.44
C SER A 25 -9.66 3.42 9.60
N MET A 26 -9.60 2.43 10.50
CA MET A 26 -10.74 1.55 10.82
C MET A 26 -11.88 2.32 11.49
N ASP A 27 -11.58 3.21 12.43
CA ASP A 27 -12.58 4.06 13.09
C ASP A 27 -13.28 4.97 12.06
N THR A 28 -12.52 5.54 11.13
CA THR A 28 -13.08 6.31 10.02
C THR A 28 -13.99 5.46 9.13
N LEU A 29 -13.57 4.24 8.78
CA LEU A 29 -14.40 3.31 8.02
C LEU A 29 -15.72 2.99 8.74
N ASN A 30 -15.66 2.80 10.05
CA ASN A 30 -16.83 2.47 10.88
C ASN A 30 -17.78 3.68 11.07
N SER A 31 -17.25 4.90 10.99
CA SER A 31 -18.02 6.14 11.11
C SER A 31 -18.62 6.64 9.80
N LEU A 32 -18.36 5.97 8.67
CA LEU A 32 -18.96 6.34 7.38
C LEU A 32 -20.50 6.28 7.44
N PRO A 33 -21.20 7.22 6.80
CA PRO A 33 -22.64 7.13 6.59
C PRO A 33 -23.04 5.78 6.00
N LYS A 34 -24.16 5.20 6.44
CA LYS A 34 -24.58 3.81 6.10
C LYS A 34 -24.60 3.53 4.60
N ASP A 35 -25.06 4.47 3.79
CA ASP A 35 -25.10 4.34 2.33
C ASP A 35 -23.70 4.28 1.71
N LEU A 36 -22.76 5.08 2.22
CA LEU A 36 -21.36 5.08 1.78
C LEU A 36 -20.62 3.83 2.26
N ARG A 37 -20.85 3.44 3.52
CA ARG A 37 -20.30 2.21 4.07
C ARG A 37 -20.69 1.00 3.22
N LYS A 38 -21.98 0.87 2.87
CA LYS A 38 -22.47 -0.21 2.01
C LYS A 38 -21.75 -0.26 0.65
N LYS A 39 -21.46 0.90 0.05
CA LYS A 39 -20.74 0.97 -1.23
C LYS A 39 -19.26 0.59 -1.09
N VAL A 40 -18.62 1.05 -0.02
CA VAL A 40 -17.24 0.64 0.31
C VAL A 40 -17.17 -0.87 0.50
N ASP A 41 -18.09 -1.43 1.29
CA ASP A 41 -18.16 -2.88 1.54
C ASP A 41 -18.40 -3.66 0.24
N ALA A 42 -19.19 -3.14 -0.69
CA ALA A 42 -19.39 -3.75 -2.00
C ALA A 42 -18.11 -3.79 -2.85
N VAL A 43 -17.28 -2.75 -2.82
CA VAL A 43 -15.98 -2.74 -3.50
C VAL A 43 -15.01 -3.72 -2.83
N LEU A 44 -14.93 -3.70 -1.50
CA LEU A 44 -14.08 -4.64 -0.75
C LEU A 44 -14.48 -6.10 -1.00
N THR A 45 -15.78 -6.39 -1.01
CA THR A 45 -16.30 -7.73 -1.35
C THR A 45 -15.86 -8.16 -2.75
N ARG A 46 -15.85 -7.24 -3.72
CA ARG A 46 -15.37 -7.54 -5.07
C ARG A 46 -13.87 -7.76 -5.14
N PHE A 47 -13.09 -7.02 -4.35
CA PHE A 47 -11.66 -7.29 -4.21
C PHE A 47 -11.40 -8.72 -3.77
N VAL A 48 -12.14 -9.18 -2.77
CA VAL A 48 -12.02 -10.56 -2.29
C VAL A 48 -12.50 -11.56 -3.34
N ALA A 49 -13.61 -11.25 -4.03
CA ALA A 49 -14.24 -12.17 -5.00
C ALA A 49 -13.39 -12.42 -6.26
N VAL A 50 -12.56 -11.47 -6.70
CA VAL A 50 -11.68 -11.67 -7.87
C VAL A 50 -10.44 -12.50 -7.53
N ILE A 51 -10.17 -12.71 -6.24
CA ILE A 51 -9.02 -13.50 -5.77
C ILE A 51 -9.50 -14.94 -5.53
N PRO A 52 -9.00 -15.93 -6.29
CA PRO A 52 -9.42 -17.31 -6.08
C PRO A 52 -9.12 -17.76 -4.63
N PRO A 53 -10.09 -18.38 -3.92
CA PRO A 53 -9.90 -18.76 -2.50
C PRO A 53 -8.66 -19.63 -2.27
N ASN A 54 -8.40 -20.54 -3.21
CA ASN A 54 -7.30 -21.50 -3.17
C ASN A 54 -6.00 -20.97 -3.80
N ALA A 55 -5.95 -19.68 -4.18
CA ALA A 55 -4.71 -19.10 -4.70
C ALA A 55 -3.63 -19.07 -3.61
N SER A 56 -2.38 -19.30 -4.00
CA SER A 56 -1.25 -19.16 -3.09
C SER A 56 -1.11 -17.70 -2.60
N ALA A 57 -0.42 -17.49 -1.48
CA ALA A 57 -0.21 -16.14 -0.94
C ALA A 57 0.46 -15.23 -1.98
N GLU A 58 1.40 -15.76 -2.78
CA GLU A 58 2.10 -15.04 -3.84
C GLU A 58 1.12 -14.50 -4.90
N LYS A 59 0.20 -15.35 -5.37
CA LYS A 59 -0.81 -14.94 -6.38
C LYS A 59 -1.78 -13.92 -5.82
N LYS A 60 -2.21 -14.07 -4.57
CA LYS A 60 -3.09 -13.11 -3.87
C LYS A 60 -2.41 -11.75 -3.76
N VAL A 61 -1.17 -11.74 -3.27
CA VAL A 61 -0.37 -10.53 -3.11
C VAL A 61 -0.12 -9.85 -4.45
N ALA A 62 0.25 -10.61 -5.48
CA ALA A 62 0.51 -10.07 -6.81
C ALA A 62 -0.73 -9.41 -7.43
N LEU A 63 -1.91 -10.03 -7.27
CA LEU A 63 -3.16 -9.45 -7.77
C LEU A 63 -3.52 -8.15 -7.06
N ILE A 64 -3.43 -8.12 -5.73
CA ILE A 64 -3.67 -6.91 -4.94
C ILE A 64 -2.68 -5.82 -5.36
N TYR A 65 -1.39 -6.15 -5.43
CA TYR A 65 -0.34 -5.22 -5.84
C TYR A 65 -0.62 -4.62 -7.22
N TYR A 66 -0.93 -5.46 -8.21
CA TYR A 66 -1.28 -5.03 -9.56
C TYR A 66 -2.45 -4.06 -9.56
N VAL A 67 -3.53 -4.39 -8.87
CA VAL A 67 -4.73 -3.53 -8.83
C VAL A 67 -4.41 -2.19 -8.18
N LEU A 68 -3.67 -2.16 -7.07
CA LEU A 68 -3.32 -0.92 -6.39
C LEU A 68 -2.43 -0.04 -7.27
N THR A 69 -1.36 -0.60 -7.83
CA THR A 69 -0.40 0.16 -8.65
C THR A 69 -1.00 0.67 -9.96
N SER A 70 -2.02 -0.02 -10.49
CA SER A 70 -2.73 0.40 -11.71
C SER A 70 -3.86 1.39 -11.48
N GLN A 71 -4.45 1.42 -10.27
CA GLN A 71 -5.68 2.18 -10.02
C GLN A 71 -5.50 3.38 -9.09
N ILE A 72 -4.43 3.45 -8.30
CA ILE A 72 -4.17 4.53 -7.36
C ILE A 72 -3.22 5.56 -7.97
N SER A 73 -3.45 6.82 -7.68
CA SER A 73 -2.54 7.94 -7.95
C SER A 73 -1.90 8.43 -6.65
N TYR A 74 -0.64 8.88 -6.71
CA TYR A 74 0.00 9.50 -5.56
C TYR A 74 -0.51 10.92 -5.34
N ASP A 75 -0.80 11.28 -4.09
CA ASP A 75 -1.35 12.59 -3.73
C ASP A 75 -0.27 13.59 -3.30
N TYR A 76 0.50 14.09 -4.27
CA TYR A 76 1.51 15.11 -4.01
C TYR A 76 0.94 16.40 -3.39
N LYS A 77 -0.30 16.77 -3.73
CA LYS A 77 -0.93 18.00 -3.19
C LYS A 77 -1.41 17.81 -1.76
N GLY A 78 -1.89 16.61 -1.42
CA GLY A 78 -2.37 16.27 -0.09
C GLY A 78 -1.25 16.05 0.94
N MET A 79 -0.02 15.86 0.49
CA MET A 79 1.14 15.56 1.36
C MET A 79 1.40 16.63 2.44
N ASN A 80 1.04 17.88 2.16
CA ASN A 80 1.26 19.02 3.06
C ASN A 80 -0.02 19.48 3.77
N THR A 81 -1.09 18.68 3.73
CA THR A 81 -2.37 19.01 4.38
C THR A 81 -2.61 18.08 5.55
N GLU A 82 -3.24 18.58 6.60
CA GLU A 82 -3.67 17.74 7.74
C GLU A 82 -4.83 16.77 7.38
N ARG A 83 -5.31 16.83 6.13
CA ARG A 83 -6.48 16.09 5.67
C ARG A 83 -6.12 14.78 5.00
N MET A 84 -6.34 13.69 5.71
CA MET A 84 -6.69 12.32 5.28
C MET A 84 -5.98 11.58 4.12
N PRO A 85 -4.98 12.07 3.36
CA PRO A 85 -4.33 11.24 2.33
C PRO A 85 -3.50 10.10 2.94
N TYR A 86 -3.36 10.11 4.27
CA TYR A 86 -2.56 9.13 5.03
C TYR A 86 -3.32 7.86 5.41
N THR A 87 -4.64 7.79 5.20
CA THR A 87 -5.45 6.63 5.59
C THR A 87 -5.81 5.76 4.38
N PHE A 88 -6.04 4.46 4.60
CA PHE A 88 -6.49 3.59 3.53
C PHE A 88 -7.88 3.98 2.98
N ILE A 89 -8.66 4.71 3.75
CA ILE A 89 -9.96 5.21 3.29
C ILE A 89 -9.78 6.19 2.13
N SER A 90 -8.78 7.07 2.19
CA SER A 90 -8.48 7.96 1.07
C SER A 90 -8.08 7.17 -0.17
N ALA A 91 -7.18 6.20 -0.03
CA ALA A 91 -6.79 5.31 -1.12
C ALA A 91 -8.00 4.57 -1.71
N LEU A 92 -8.89 4.06 -0.85
CA LEU A 92 -10.07 3.29 -1.25
C LEU A 92 -11.15 4.16 -1.89
N CYS A 93 -11.46 5.32 -1.30
CA CYS A 93 -12.60 6.14 -1.72
C CYS A 93 -12.25 7.13 -2.84
N LYS A 94 -11.02 7.62 -2.87
CA LYS A 94 -10.57 8.62 -3.87
C LYS A 94 -9.62 8.02 -4.92
N ARG A 95 -9.13 6.78 -4.72
CA ARG A 95 -8.02 6.19 -5.48
C ARG A 95 -6.82 7.13 -5.54
N LYS A 96 -6.60 7.88 -4.44
CA LYS A 96 -5.57 8.86 -4.31
C LYS A 96 -5.12 8.94 -2.86
N ALA A 97 -3.84 8.70 -2.60
CA ALA A 97 -3.27 8.74 -1.27
C ALA A 97 -1.76 8.94 -1.30
N VAL A 98 -1.17 9.21 -0.15
CA VAL A 98 0.28 9.14 0.06
C VAL A 98 0.69 7.71 0.46
N CYS A 99 2.00 7.46 0.58
CA CYS A 99 2.57 6.15 0.85
C CYS A 99 1.90 5.39 2.02
N MET A 100 1.60 6.08 3.13
CA MET A 100 0.93 5.48 4.29
C MET A 100 -0.45 4.92 3.94
N GLY A 101 -1.30 5.71 3.27
CA GLY A 101 -2.65 5.27 2.90
C GLY A 101 -2.63 4.10 1.90
N ILE A 102 -1.66 4.08 0.99
CA ILE A 102 -1.46 3.01 0.01
C ILE A 102 -0.99 1.73 0.71
N ALA A 103 0.00 1.83 1.58
CA ALA A 103 0.54 0.70 2.33
C ALA A 103 -0.51 0.10 3.28
N GLU A 104 -1.30 0.94 3.96
CA GLU A 104 -2.41 0.48 4.81
C GLU A 104 -3.49 -0.25 4.01
N LEU A 105 -3.89 0.27 2.85
CA LEU A 105 -4.87 -0.40 1.99
C LEU A 105 -4.36 -1.77 1.54
N PHE A 106 -3.10 -1.85 1.15
CA PHE A 106 -2.49 -3.12 0.78
C PHE A 106 -2.49 -4.11 1.96
N THR A 107 -2.06 -3.67 3.13
CA THR A 107 -2.05 -4.49 4.36
C THR A 107 -3.47 -4.96 4.72
N TYR A 108 -4.46 -4.06 4.64
CA TYR A 108 -5.86 -4.36 4.90
C TYR A 108 -6.41 -5.42 3.93
N LEU A 109 -6.19 -5.25 2.62
CA LEU A 109 -6.64 -6.20 1.60
C LEU A 109 -5.97 -7.57 1.74
N CYS A 110 -4.66 -7.61 2.07
CA CYS A 110 -3.97 -8.86 2.38
C CYS A 110 -4.65 -9.60 3.54
N ALA A 111 -5.01 -8.90 4.61
CA ALA A 111 -5.72 -9.51 5.74
C ALA A 111 -7.08 -10.09 5.35
N GLN A 112 -7.85 -9.41 4.46
CA GLN A 112 -9.14 -9.90 3.97
C GLN A 112 -9.04 -11.23 3.20
N VAL A 113 -7.90 -11.51 2.59
CA VAL A 113 -7.67 -12.74 1.82
C VAL A 113 -6.78 -13.77 2.54
N GLY A 114 -6.56 -13.56 3.85
CA GLY A 114 -5.82 -14.48 4.71
C GLY A 114 -4.29 -14.47 4.51
N VAL A 115 -3.74 -13.38 3.98
CA VAL A 115 -2.28 -13.19 3.87
C VAL A 115 -1.78 -12.33 5.02
N LYS A 116 -0.73 -12.77 5.71
CA LYS A 116 -0.07 -11.97 6.74
C LYS A 116 0.72 -10.84 6.09
N ALA A 117 0.39 -9.61 6.46
CA ALA A 117 1.08 -8.41 6.02
C ALA A 117 1.25 -7.42 7.17
N VAL A 118 2.26 -6.58 7.09
CA VAL A 118 2.50 -5.49 8.04
C VAL A 118 2.90 -4.23 7.28
N THR A 119 2.30 -3.10 7.63
CA THR A 119 2.76 -1.78 7.17
C THR A 119 4.07 -1.46 7.87
N VAL A 120 5.08 -1.18 7.08
CA VAL A 120 6.42 -0.78 7.53
C VAL A 120 6.53 0.73 7.43
N ILE A 121 7.11 1.35 8.45
CA ILE A 121 7.49 2.75 8.42
C ILE A 121 9.00 2.80 8.52
N GLY A 122 9.59 3.56 7.65
CA GLY A 122 11.02 3.72 7.57
C GLY A 122 11.41 5.02 6.89
N TYR A 123 12.64 5.08 6.48
CA TYR A 123 13.19 6.18 5.70
C TYR A 123 13.64 5.62 4.36
N ALA A 124 13.25 6.25 3.27
CA ALA A 124 13.57 5.79 1.93
C ALA A 124 14.00 6.94 1.02
N CYS A 125 14.83 6.62 0.03
CA CYS A 125 15.29 7.53 -0.99
C CYS A 125 15.25 6.82 -2.33
N ASN A 126 14.77 7.49 -3.38
CA ASN A 126 14.66 6.90 -4.72
C ASN A 126 15.96 7.04 -5.53
N THR A 127 16.96 7.72 -5.01
CA THR A 127 18.24 7.93 -5.69
C THR A 127 19.25 6.88 -5.31
N LEU A 128 20.11 6.52 -6.25
CA LEU A 128 21.22 5.58 -6.04
C LEU A 128 22.48 6.28 -5.52
N HIS A 129 22.47 7.62 -5.40
CA HIS A 129 23.64 8.37 -5.00
C HIS A 129 23.49 8.94 -3.59
N PRO A 130 24.43 8.67 -2.65
CA PRO A 130 24.33 9.13 -1.27
C PRO A 130 24.20 10.65 -1.10
N SER A 131 24.79 11.45 -2.00
CA SER A 131 24.69 12.92 -1.95
C SER A 131 23.28 13.44 -2.23
N ASP A 132 22.46 12.68 -2.97
CA ASP A 132 21.12 13.10 -3.34
C ASP A 132 20.11 12.77 -2.25
N MET A 133 20.49 11.90 -1.29
CA MET A 133 19.64 11.49 -0.17
C MET A 133 19.23 12.64 0.74
N GLU A 134 20.06 13.68 0.83
CA GLU A 134 19.75 14.86 1.65
C GLU A 134 18.57 15.66 1.09
N ASN A 135 18.36 15.58 -0.23
CA ASN A 135 17.34 16.34 -0.94
C ASN A 135 16.11 15.51 -1.28
N ASP A 136 16.22 14.19 -1.40
CA ASP A 136 15.18 13.30 -1.94
C ASP A 136 14.74 12.18 -0.97
N GLY A 137 15.40 12.04 0.19
CA GLY A 137 15.05 11.07 1.22
C GLY A 137 14.02 11.60 2.21
N GLY A 138 13.11 10.72 2.67
CA GLY A 138 12.09 11.09 3.65
C GLY A 138 11.44 9.89 4.35
N LEU A 139 10.59 10.21 5.34
CA LEU A 139 9.74 9.21 5.96
C LEU A 139 8.85 8.57 4.89
N HIS A 140 8.82 7.25 4.89
CA HIS A 140 8.14 6.45 3.91
C HIS A 140 7.44 5.25 4.54
N ALA A 141 6.35 4.82 3.91
CA ALA A 141 5.62 3.63 4.31
C ALA A 141 5.49 2.67 3.14
N TRP A 142 5.77 1.39 3.41
CA TRP A 142 5.58 0.28 2.48
C TRP A 142 5.06 -0.95 3.22
N VAL A 143 5.11 -2.13 2.64
CA VAL A 143 4.54 -3.33 3.24
C VAL A 143 5.56 -4.46 3.26
N MET A 144 5.51 -5.28 4.29
CA MET A 144 6.07 -6.62 4.27
C MET A 144 4.96 -7.65 4.26
N VAL A 145 5.09 -8.66 3.41
CA VAL A 145 4.14 -9.76 3.25
C VAL A 145 4.81 -11.09 3.58
N ARG A 146 4.06 -12.00 4.22
CA ARG A 146 4.52 -13.36 4.47
C ARG A 146 3.88 -14.32 3.47
N LEU A 147 4.71 -14.95 2.65
CA LEU A 147 4.27 -15.83 1.59
C LEU A 147 4.04 -17.27 2.04
N SER A 148 3.69 -18.15 1.11
CA SER A 148 3.37 -19.57 1.36
C SER A 148 4.58 -20.36 1.87
N ASP A 149 5.81 -19.94 1.54
CA ASP A 149 7.05 -20.48 2.06
C ASP A 149 7.39 -20.05 3.50
N ARG A 150 6.47 -19.30 4.14
CA ARG A 150 6.57 -18.72 5.48
C ARG A 150 7.67 -17.66 5.63
N ARG A 151 8.24 -17.15 4.54
CA ARG A 151 9.24 -16.08 4.53
C ARG A 151 8.59 -14.73 4.32
N TRP A 152 9.29 -13.69 4.78
CA TRP A 152 8.87 -12.32 4.60
C TRP A 152 9.57 -11.69 3.40
N TYR A 153 8.84 -10.79 2.71
CA TYR A 153 9.31 -10.06 1.54
C TYR A 153 8.78 -8.63 1.59
N HIS A 154 9.55 -7.69 1.07
CA HIS A 154 9.12 -6.31 0.92
C HIS A 154 8.29 -6.11 -0.35
N ALA A 155 7.31 -5.22 -0.25
CA ALA A 155 6.51 -4.77 -1.39
C ALA A 155 6.17 -3.29 -1.22
N ASP A 156 6.57 -2.47 -2.17
CA ASP A 156 6.35 -1.03 -2.16
C ASP A 156 5.51 -0.59 -3.35
N PRO A 157 4.17 -0.66 -3.25
CA PRO A 157 3.30 -0.27 -4.35
C PRO A 157 3.41 1.21 -4.70
N THR A 158 3.83 2.07 -3.78
CA THR A 158 3.92 3.51 -4.00
C THR A 158 4.87 3.86 -5.15
N TRP A 159 6.00 3.19 -5.21
CA TRP A 159 7.03 3.48 -6.21
C TRP A 159 6.82 2.75 -7.55
N ASP A 160 5.84 1.86 -7.62
CA ASP A 160 5.40 1.21 -8.86
C ASP A 160 4.07 1.76 -9.41
N ILE A 161 3.49 2.82 -8.81
CA ILE A 161 2.29 3.48 -9.34
C ILE A 161 2.52 3.95 -10.78
N HIS A 162 1.54 3.68 -11.64
CA HIS A 162 1.53 4.03 -13.08
C HIS A 162 2.63 3.38 -13.94
N LYS A 163 3.48 2.51 -13.39
CA LYS A 163 4.42 1.72 -14.20
C LYS A 163 3.77 0.46 -14.78
N THR A 164 2.48 0.26 -14.53
CA THR A 164 1.72 -0.94 -14.88
C THR A 164 0.92 -0.82 -16.19
N SER A 165 1.09 0.25 -16.96
CA SER A 165 0.38 0.45 -18.24
C SER A 165 0.82 -0.51 -19.34
N ASP A 166 1.88 -1.27 -19.12
CA ASP A 166 2.40 -2.23 -20.08
C ASP A 166 1.73 -3.60 -19.94
N LYS A 167 1.44 -4.23 -21.08
CA LYS A 167 0.95 -5.63 -21.18
C LYS A 167 1.88 -6.63 -20.47
N ASN A 168 3.11 -6.23 -20.19
CA ASN A 168 4.12 -6.96 -19.44
C ASN A 168 4.30 -6.29 -18.07
N TRP A 169 3.51 -6.69 -17.10
CA TRP A 169 3.65 -6.22 -15.73
C TRP A 169 4.98 -6.70 -15.11
N HIS A 170 5.93 -5.80 -14.92
CA HIS A 170 7.21 -6.04 -14.29
C HIS A 170 7.42 -5.03 -13.14
N PRO A 171 6.85 -5.28 -11.98
CA PRO A 171 7.03 -4.39 -10.83
C PRO A 171 8.48 -4.45 -10.35
N ARG A 172 9.05 -3.28 -10.07
CA ARG A 172 10.43 -3.17 -9.59
C ARG A 172 10.54 -3.33 -8.07
N TRP A 173 9.49 -2.93 -7.35
CA TRP A 173 9.49 -2.84 -5.90
C TRP A 173 8.61 -3.93 -5.25
N PHE A 174 8.65 -5.12 -5.80
CA PHE A 174 7.76 -6.21 -5.46
C PHE A 174 8.50 -7.47 -5.04
N LEU A 175 8.24 -7.95 -3.81
CA LEU A 175 8.79 -9.16 -3.20
C LEU A 175 10.33 -9.16 -3.07
N LEU A 176 10.87 -8.04 -2.62
CA LEU A 176 12.31 -7.84 -2.42
C LEU A 176 12.78 -8.39 -1.08
N SER A 177 14.04 -8.81 -1.03
CA SER A 177 14.78 -9.08 0.22
C SER A 177 15.23 -7.78 0.90
N ASP A 178 15.71 -7.89 2.15
CA ASP A 178 16.36 -6.79 2.87
C ASP A 178 17.53 -6.23 2.05
N GLU A 179 18.40 -7.11 1.51
CA GLU A 179 19.57 -6.71 0.72
C GLU A 179 19.19 -5.96 -0.57
N GLU A 180 18.16 -6.46 -1.28
CA GLU A 180 17.69 -5.81 -2.52
C GLU A 180 17.08 -4.44 -2.21
N LEU A 181 16.37 -4.31 -1.08
CA LEU A 181 15.78 -3.05 -0.65
C LEU A 181 16.85 -2.04 -0.21
N GLU A 182 17.85 -2.48 0.57
CA GLU A 182 18.93 -1.63 1.08
C GLU A 182 19.75 -0.96 -0.02
N ARG A 183 19.86 -1.58 -1.22
CA ARG A 183 20.49 -0.98 -2.40
C ARG A 183 19.81 0.31 -2.86
N HIS A 184 18.62 0.58 -2.37
CA HIS A 184 17.82 1.78 -2.64
C HIS A 184 17.66 2.67 -1.39
N TYR A 185 18.54 2.51 -0.40
CA TYR A 185 18.60 3.34 0.80
C TYR A 185 17.35 3.31 1.67
N TYR A 186 16.79 2.12 1.92
CA TYR A 186 15.74 1.95 2.91
C TYR A 186 16.31 1.71 4.31
N ILE A 187 15.75 2.39 5.29
CA ILE A 187 16.00 2.13 6.71
C ILE A 187 14.71 1.80 7.39
N ARG A 188 14.70 0.73 8.15
CA ARG A 188 13.60 0.32 9.00
C ARG A 188 14.12 -0.29 10.29
N GLU A 189 13.31 -0.26 11.33
CA GLU A 189 13.62 -0.91 12.60
C GLU A 189 12.45 -1.80 13.03
N ASP A 190 12.75 -2.85 13.82
CA ASP A 190 11.76 -3.65 14.53
C ASP A 190 10.73 -4.42 13.67
N TYR A 191 11.09 -4.81 12.47
CA TYR A 191 10.25 -5.59 11.56
C TYR A 191 10.86 -6.97 11.27
N PRO A 192 10.06 -7.93 10.78
CA PRO A 192 10.58 -9.22 10.34
C PRO A 192 11.70 -9.08 9.32
N LYS A 193 12.60 -10.04 9.26
CA LYS A 193 13.70 -10.07 8.29
C LYS A 193 13.28 -10.74 6.99
N ALA A 194 13.56 -10.09 5.86
CA ALA A 194 13.36 -10.60 4.51
C ALA A 194 14.72 -11.08 3.93
N LYS A 195 15.17 -12.25 4.38
CA LYS A 195 16.53 -12.76 4.11
C LYS A 195 16.75 -13.32 2.69
N ASN A 196 15.70 -13.51 1.92
CA ASN A 196 15.75 -14.22 0.65
C ASN A 196 15.14 -13.40 -0.46
N SER A 197 15.78 -13.41 -1.63
CA SER A 197 15.20 -12.87 -2.87
C SER A 197 14.11 -13.78 -3.40
N PHE A 198 13.07 -13.18 -3.98
CA PHE A 198 12.00 -13.93 -4.63
C PHE A 198 12.30 -14.10 -6.11
N SER A 199 12.57 -15.35 -6.54
CA SER A 199 13.02 -15.65 -7.91
C SER A 199 11.97 -16.33 -8.79
N ARG A 200 10.78 -16.63 -8.24
CA ARG A 200 9.74 -17.34 -8.99
C ARG A 200 8.87 -16.39 -9.80
N LYS A 201 8.57 -16.75 -11.05
CA LYS A 201 7.57 -16.03 -11.85
C LYS A 201 6.19 -16.24 -11.24
N ILE A 202 5.44 -15.16 -11.08
CA ILE A 202 4.06 -15.20 -10.63
C ILE A 202 3.15 -14.88 -11.82
N GLU A 203 2.28 -15.81 -12.14
CA GLU A 203 1.22 -15.56 -13.13
C GLU A 203 -0.03 -15.07 -12.40
N VAL A 204 -0.48 -13.89 -12.74
CA VAL A 204 -1.67 -13.24 -12.18
C VAL A 204 -2.86 -13.55 -13.08
N ASN A 205 -3.91 -14.12 -12.49
CA ASN A 205 -5.17 -14.29 -13.22
C ASN A 205 -5.94 -12.96 -13.23
N MET A 206 -6.00 -12.34 -14.39
CA MET A 206 -6.65 -11.04 -14.60
C MET A 206 -8.17 -11.14 -14.78
N ARG A 207 -8.74 -12.35 -14.74
CA ARG A 207 -10.19 -12.53 -14.90
C ARG A 207 -10.96 -11.80 -13.80
N GLY A 208 -11.85 -10.90 -14.21
CA GLY A 208 -12.67 -10.10 -13.29
C GLY A 208 -12.00 -8.83 -12.76
N VAL A 209 -10.70 -8.65 -12.99
CA VAL A 209 -9.99 -7.43 -12.55
C VAL A 209 -10.57 -6.18 -13.21
N ASP A 210 -10.88 -6.22 -14.50
CA ASP A 210 -11.53 -5.10 -15.20
C ASP A 210 -12.89 -4.73 -14.62
N ILE A 211 -13.65 -5.71 -14.18
CA ILE A 211 -14.95 -5.50 -13.53
C ILE A 211 -14.73 -4.82 -12.17
N LEU A 212 -13.78 -5.31 -11.38
CA LEU A 212 -13.40 -4.70 -10.11
C LEU A 212 -12.96 -3.24 -10.31
N CYS A 213 -12.06 -2.99 -11.27
CA CYS A 213 -11.55 -1.65 -11.55
C CYS A 213 -12.67 -0.68 -11.94
N ARG A 214 -13.61 -1.08 -12.80
CA ARG A 214 -14.78 -0.27 -13.15
C ARG A 214 -15.66 0.04 -11.94
N HIS A 215 -15.94 -0.94 -11.08
CA HIS A 215 -16.73 -0.70 -9.86
C HIS A 215 -16.03 0.26 -8.90
N TRP A 216 -14.72 0.11 -8.75
CA TRP A 216 -13.94 1.00 -7.90
C TRP A 216 -13.91 2.43 -8.45
N GLN A 217 -13.75 2.58 -9.78
CA GLN A 217 -13.84 3.88 -10.45
C GLN A 217 -15.20 4.55 -10.25
N ASN A 218 -16.29 3.79 -10.34
CA ASN A 218 -17.63 4.32 -10.12
C ASN A 218 -17.83 4.77 -8.67
N LEU A 219 -17.38 3.99 -7.70
CA LEU A 219 -17.38 4.39 -6.29
C LEU A 219 -16.67 5.73 -6.09
N THR A 220 -15.49 5.90 -6.68
CA THR A 220 -14.70 7.14 -6.58
C THR A 220 -15.47 8.35 -7.11
N LYS A 221 -16.10 8.23 -8.30
CA LYS A 221 -16.91 9.29 -8.87
C LYS A 221 -18.07 9.70 -7.96
N GLU A 222 -18.72 8.75 -7.33
CA GLU A 222 -19.81 9.05 -6.38
C GLU A 222 -19.30 9.75 -5.11
N PHE A 223 -18.11 9.41 -4.63
CA PHE A 223 -17.49 10.11 -3.51
C PHE A 223 -17.13 11.56 -3.85
N GLU A 224 -16.66 11.83 -5.05
CA GLU A 224 -16.32 13.18 -5.51
C GLU A 224 -17.56 14.07 -5.64
N GLN A 225 -18.71 13.51 -5.98
CA GLN A 225 -19.96 14.26 -6.21
C GLN A 225 -20.73 14.62 -4.93
N LYS A 226 -20.55 13.87 -3.83
CA LYS A 226 -21.30 14.09 -2.59
C LYS A 226 -20.61 15.09 -1.67
N ALA A 227 -21.20 16.27 -1.47
CA ALA A 227 -20.70 17.33 -0.58
C ALA A 227 -20.51 16.84 0.88
N ALA A 228 -21.40 15.97 1.37
CA ALA A 228 -21.29 15.35 2.70
C ALA A 228 -20.03 14.51 2.89
N VAL A 229 -19.48 13.96 1.80
CA VAL A 229 -18.25 13.17 1.82
C VAL A 229 -17.01 14.06 1.86
N LYS A 230 -17.09 15.26 1.26
CA LYS A 230 -15.99 16.25 1.33
C LYS A 230 -15.72 16.72 2.76
N ALA A 231 -16.71 16.70 3.62
CA ALA A 231 -16.55 17.02 5.05
C ALA A 231 -15.98 15.84 5.87
N PHE A 232 -16.09 14.61 5.38
CA PHE A 232 -15.59 13.38 6.04
C PHE A 232 -14.19 12.98 5.59
N LEU A 233 -13.76 13.41 4.43
CA LEU A 233 -12.49 13.12 3.77
C LEU A 233 -11.65 14.38 3.57
#